data_8f3d55a0a0c275a9dcb10cc965c9b92c
#
_entry.id   8f3d55a0a0c275a9dcb10cc965c9b92c
#
_cell.length_a   1.000
_cell.length_b   1.000
_cell.length_c   1.000
_cell.angle_alpha   90.00
_cell.angle_beta   90.00
_cell.angle_gamma   90.00
#
_symmetry.space_group_name_H-M   'P 1'
#
loop_
_entity.id
_entity.type
_entity.pdbx_description
1 polymer ?
#
loop_
_entity_poly.entity_id
_entity_poly.type
_entity_poly.pdbx_seq_one_letter_code
_entity_poly.pdbx_strand_id
1 'polypeptide(L)'
;MCTGKCAKFIGVSLYPLAVAAIICNILLFFPAWDTKYVLEDNKGGNKTITEEVKYMGGLVGGGIMVLIPAIHIHATGKQGCCANRCGMFLSIAFAAVGVVGSLYSLVVASLGLVNGPTCLFEDSEKQLTWGTPFMSNKEFGNDSYLFDPNSWNKCKQPENVVEFNVILFSILLVLGILETLLCAFQMINGLFGCLCGTCGKKGRQA
;
A
#
# COMPACT_ATOMS: atom_id res chain seq x y z
N MET A 1 -25.02 16.38 11.79
CA MET A 1 -23.83 16.07 10.94
C MET A 1 -24.23 15.08 9.85
N CYS A 2 -23.80 15.28 8.59
CA CYS A 2 -24.18 14.40 7.48
C CYS A 2 -23.20 13.23 7.33
N THR A 3 -23.20 12.33 8.30
CA THR A 3 -22.29 11.18 8.37
C THR A 3 -22.32 10.31 7.11
N GLY A 4 -23.48 10.14 6.46
CA GLY A 4 -23.60 9.38 5.21
C GLY A 4 -22.90 10.03 4.01
N LYS A 5 -22.90 11.38 3.90
CA LYS A 5 -22.16 12.08 2.83
C LYS A 5 -20.65 11.94 3.01
N CYS A 6 -20.18 12.02 4.27
CA CYS A 6 -18.77 11.81 4.60
C CYS A 6 -18.33 10.38 4.29
N ALA A 7 -19.10 9.37 4.68
CA ALA A 7 -18.84 7.98 4.34
C ALA A 7 -18.78 7.75 2.82
N LYS A 8 -19.70 8.35 2.05
CA LYS A 8 -19.66 8.27 0.58
C LYS A 8 -18.38 8.85 0.00
N PHE A 9 -17.96 10.03 0.49
CA PHE A 9 -16.74 10.69 0.04
C PHE A 9 -15.50 9.81 0.33
N ILE A 10 -15.38 9.31 1.57
CA ILE A 10 -14.27 8.43 1.98
C ILE A 10 -14.25 7.16 1.13
N GLY A 11 -15.38 6.46 0.98
CA GLY A 11 -15.47 5.25 0.18
C GLY A 11 -15.06 5.46 -1.27
N VAL A 12 -15.51 6.57 -1.90
CA VAL A 12 -15.15 6.91 -3.28
C VAL A 12 -13.66 7.24 -3.41
N SER A 13 -13.07 7.93 -2.42
CA SER A 13 -11.65 8.29 -2.43
C SER A 13 -10.73 7.09 -2.25
N LEU A 14 -11.17 6.07 -1.52
CA LEU A 14 -10.38 4.84 -1.31
C LEU A 14 -10.22 3.99 -2.59
N TYR A 15 -11.17 4.02 -3.53
CA TYR A 15 -11.07 3.22 -4.76
C TYR A 15 -9.81 3.51 -5.59
N PRO A 16 -9.55 4.77 -6.00
CA PRO A 16 -8.37 5.06 -6.80
C PRO A 16 -7.07 4.79 -6.04
N LEU A 17 -7.05 4.99 -4.71
CA LEU A 17 -5.86 4.72 -3.90
C LEU A 17 -5.56 3.21 -3.87
N ALA A 18 -6.56 2.37 -3.59
CA ALA A 18 -6.40 0.92 -3.58
C ALA A 18 -6.01 0.36 -4.95
N VAL A 19 -6.61 0.86 -6.04
CA VAL A 19 -6.23 0.45 -7.40
C VAL A 19 -4.78 0.87 -7.71
N ALA A 20 -4.38 2.07 -7.33
CA ALA A 20 -3.00 2.53 -7.51
C ALA A 20 -2.01 1.67 -6.71
N ALA A 21 -2.34 1.29 -5.47
CA ALA A 21 -1.51 0.40 -4.65
C ALA A 21 -1.33 -0.98 -5.30
N ILE A 22 -2.40 -1.56 -5.85
CA ILE A 22 -2.36 -2.82 -6.60
C ILE A 22 -1.42 -2.69 -7.81
N ILE A 23 -1.59 -1.64 -8.62
CA ILE A 23 -0.78 -1.41 -9.82
C ILE A 23 0.69 -1.25 -9.44
N CYS A 24 1.02 -0.40 -8.47
CA CYS A 24 2.40 -0.20 -8.03
C CYS A 24 3.05 -1.50 -7.55
N ASN A 25 2.31 -2.33 -6.80
CA ASN A 25 2.84 -3.60 -6.34
C ASN A 25 3.04 -4.61 -7.48
N ILE A 26 2.13 -4.65 -8.45
CA ILE A 26 2.29 -5.49 -9.65
C ILE A 26 3.53 -5.05 -10.44
N LEU A 27 3.72 -3.74 -10.63
CA LEU A 27 4.89 -3.21 -11.34
C LEU A 27 6.21 -3.61 -10.66
N LEU A 28 6.26 -3.62 -9.33
CA LEU A 28 7.44 -4.04 -8.57
C LEU A 28 7.89 -5.49 -8.86
N PHE A 29 6.99 -6.37 -9.34
CA PHE A 29 7.35 -7.72 -9.78
C PHE A 29 8.10 -7.74 -11.12
N PHE A 30 8.03 -6.65 -11.90
CA PHE A 30 8.62 -6.59 -13.25
C PHE A 30 9.70 -5.49 -13.33
N PRO A 31 10.83 -5.62 -12.61
CA PRO A 31 11.91 -4.64 -12.69
C PRO A 31 12.43 -4.56 -14.13
N ALA A 32 12.72 -3.34 -14.59
CA ALA A 32 13.08 -3.03 -15.98
C ALA A 32 12.03 -3.49 -17.03
N TRP A 33 10.76 -3.69 -16.61
CA TRP A 33 9.64 -4.16 -17.46
C TRP A 33 9.88 -5.56 -18.06
N ASP A 34 10.77 -6.37 -17.47
CA ASP A 34 11.12 -7.70 -17.95
C ASP A 34 10.58 -8.80 -17.02
N THR A 35 9.98 -9.83 -17.61
CA THR A 35 9.48 -11.02 -16.91
C THR A 35 10.58 -12.02 -16.54
N LYS A 36 11.78 -11.86 -17.13
CA LYS A 36 12.93 -12.72 -16.93
C LYS A 36 13.27 -12.89 -15.45
N TYR A 37 13.30 -11.79 -14.70
CA TYR A 37 13.67 -11.80 -13.28
C TYR A 37 12.69 -12.57 -12.41
N VAL A 38 11.36 -12.50 -12.72
CA VAL A 38 10.34 -13.31 -12.04
C VAL A 38 10.53 -14.79 -12.30
N LEU A 39 10.86 -15.15 -13.53
CA LEU A 39 11.03 -16.54 -13.94
C LEU A 39 12.33 -17.14 -13.35
N GLU A 40 13.40 -16.38 -13.27
CA GLU A 40 14.68 -16.82 -12.67
C GLU A 40 14.55 -17.02 -11.16
N ASP A 41 13.86 -16.13 -10.45
CA ASP A 41 13.60 -16.25 -9.02
C ASP A 41 12.80 -17.52 -8.68
N ASN A 42 11.80 -17.86 -9.48
CA ASN A 42 10.98 -19.05 -9.29
C ASN A 42 11.71 -20.37 -9.59
N LYS A 43 12.79 -20.34 -10.36
CA LYS A 43 13.59 -21.54 -10.67
C LYS A 43 14.58 -21.94 -9.56
N GLY A 44 14.61 -21.19 -8.45
CA GLY A 44 15.42 -21.53 -7.27
C GLY A 44 16.93 -21.31 -7.45
N GLY A 45 17.35 -20.53 -8.45
CA GLY A 45 18.74 -20.16 -8.68
C GLY A 45 19.16 -18.98 -7.81
N ASN A 46 19.03 -17.78 -8.35
CA ASN A 46 19.38 -16.53 -7.67
C ASN A 46 18.12 -15.79 -7.23
N LYS A 47 18.17 -15.14 -6.06
CA LYS A 47 17.12 -14.19 -5.65
C LYS A 47 17.25 -12.94 -6.51
N THR A 48 16.36 -12.78 -7.47
CA THR A 48 16.40 -11.69 -8.46
C THR A 48 15.35 -10.61 -8.18
N ILE A 49 14.36 -10.92 -7.33
CA ILE A 49 13.31 -10.00 -6.90
C ILE A 49 13.53 -9.61 -5.44
N THR A 50 13.29 -8.34 -5.14
CA THR A 50 13.30 -7.81 -3.78
C THR A 50 12.32 -8.58 -2.89
N GLU A 51 12.77 -9.05 -1.73
CA GLU A 51 11.94 -9.91 -0.86
C GLU A 51 10.65 -9.22 -0.39
N GLU A 52 10.71 -7.94 -0.13
CA GLU A 52 9.57 -7.12 0.30
C GLU A 52 8.44 -7.08 -0.74
N VAL A 53 8.77 -7.19 -2.02
CA VAL A 53 7.77 -7.29 -3.10
C VAL A 53 6.95 -8.57 -2.96
N LYS A 54 7.55 -9.67 -2.52
CA LYS A 54 6.90 -10.98 -2.33
C LYS A 54 5.87 -10.97 -1.19
N TYR A 55 5.99 -10.05 -0.25
CA TYR A 55 4.97 -9.85 0.81
C TYR A 55 3.70 -9.20 0.29
N MET A 56 3.67 -8.75 -0.96
CA MET A 56 2.49 -8.21 -1.63
C MET A 56 1.77 -7.11 -0.82
N GLY A 57 2.54 -6.26 -0.12
CA GLY A 57 1.99 -5.23 0.76
C GLY A 57 1.00 -4.31 0.06
N GLY A 58 1.32 -3.84 -1.14
CA GLY A 58 0.44 -3.00 -1.94
C GLY A 58 -0.74 -3.76 -2.57
N LEU A 59 -0.56 -5.04 -2.95
CA LEU A 59 -1.64 -5.84 -3.54
C LEU A 59 -2.65 -6.28 -2.47
N VAL A 60 -2.17 -6.91 -1.40
CA VAL A 60 -3.03 -7.46 -0.34
C VAL A 60 -3.43 -6.38 0.65
N GLY A 61 -2.45 -5.66 1.20
CA GLY A 61 -2.68 -4.66 2.26
C GLY A 61 -3.39 -3.41 1.76
N GLY A 62 -2.72 -2.59 0.96
CA GLY A 62 -3.28 -1.34 0.41
C GLY A 62 -4.33 -1.58 -0.69
N GLY A 63 -4.32 -2.75 -1.34
CA GLY A 63 -5.27 -3.12 -2.36
C GLY A 63 -6.52 -3.80 -1.80
N ILE A 64 -6.50 -5.12 -1.73
CA ILE A 64 -7.70 -5.94 -1.44
C ILE A 64 -8.30 -5.60 -0.06
N MET A 65 -7.46 -5.53 0.99
CA MET A 65 -7.92 -5.25 2.35
C MET A 65 -8.48 -3.82 2.52
N VAL A 66 -8.19 -2.89 1.61
CA VAL A 66 -8.77 -1.54 1.58
C VAL A 66 -9.97 -1.47 0.64
N LEU A 67 -9.93 -2.18 -0.50
CA LEU A 67 -11.00 -2.15 -1.50
C LEU A 67 -12.32 -2.71 -0.95
N ILE A 68 -12.27 -3.81 -0.19
CA ILE A 68 -13.46 -4.43 0.43
C ILE A 68 -14.15 -3.44 1.40
N PRO A 69 -13.45 -2.84 2.38
CA PRO A 69 -13.99 -1.76 3.19
C PRO A 69 -14.54 -0.59 2.38
N ALA A 70 -13.84 -0.15 1.33
CA ALA A 70 -14.26 0.97 0.49
C ALA A 70 -15.65 0.74 -0.12
N ILE A 71 -15.92 -0.46 -0.62
CA ILE A 71 -17.23 -0.86 -1.17
C ILE A 71 -18.30 -0.75 -0.08
N HIS A 72 -18.05 -1.30 1.10
CA HIS A 72 -19.01 -1.27 2.20
C HIS A 72 -19.27 0.16 2.69
N ILE A 73 -18.19 0.93 2.92
CA ILE A 73 -18.26 2.33 3.37
C ILE A 73 -19.05 3.19 2.35
N HIS A 74 -18.77 3.00 1.05
CA HIS A 74 -19.52 3.68 -0.01
C HIS A 74 -21.01 3.32 0.03
N ALA A 75 -21.35 2.05 0.25
CA ALA A 75 -22.74 1.59 0.35
C ALA A 75 -23.49 2.23 1.54
N THR A 76 -22.83 2.44 2.68
CA THR A 76 -23.43 3.12 3.84
C THR A 76 -23.71 4.60 3.60
N GLY A 77 -23.01 5.21 2.66
CA GLY A 77 -23.24 6.60 2.22
C GLY A 77 -24.43 6.78 1.29
N LYS A 78 -24.98 5.70 0.72
CA LYS A 78 -26.17 5.72 -0.16
C LYS A 78 -27.44 5.56 0.69
N GLN A 79 -28.56 6.12 0.19
CA GLN A 79 -29.87 5.85 0.78
C GLN A 79 -30.27 4.40 0.48
N GLY A 80 -30.44 3.57 1.51
CA GLY A 80 -30.78 2.16 1.34
C GLY A 80 -30.63 1.35 2.63
N CYS A 81 -30.62 0.04 2.49
CA CYS A 81 -30.58 -0.93 3.59
C CYS A 81 -29.36 -0.74 4.55
N CYS A 82 -28.22 -0.27 4.02
CA CYS A 82 -26.99 -0.04 4.81
C CYS A 82 -26.87 1.37 5.39
N ALA A 83 -27.82 2.28 5.13
CA ALA A 83 -27.80 3.65 5.66
C ALA A 83 -28.41 3.78 7.07
N ASN A 84 -28.55 2.68 7.79
CA ASN A 84 -29.07 2.63 9.15
C ASN A 84 -27.92 2.58 10.19
N ARG A 85 -28.28 2.61 11.47
CA ARG A 85 -27.30 2.54 12.58
C ARG A 85 -26.44 1.26 12.52
N CYS A 86 -27.04 0.14 12.14
CA CYS A 86 -26.34 -1.14 12.02
C CYS A 86 -25.29 -1.11 10.89
N GLY A 87 -25.62 -0.53 9.72
CA GLY A 87 -24.67 -0.34 8.63
C GLY A 87 -23.48 0.55 9.02
N MET A 88 -23.75 1.62 9.80
CA MET A 88 -22.68 2.48 10.33
C MET A 88 -21.80 1.77 11.35
N PHE A 89 -22.37 0.93 12.21
CA PHE A 89 -21.59 0.09 13.11
C PHE A 89 -20.70 -0.89 12.35
N LEU A 90 -21.26 -1.56 11.35
CA LEU A 90 -20.50 -2.50 10.52
C LEU A 90 -19.40 -1.79 9.72
N SER A 91 -19.62 -0.53 9.31
CA SER A 91 -18.60 0.27 8.63
C SER A 91 -17.37 0.55 9.50
N ILE A 92 -17.51 0.57 10.83
CA ILE A 92 -16.39 0.69 11.77
C ILE A 92 -15.51 -0.56 11.69
N ALA A 93 -16.12 -1.75 11.71
CA ALA A 93 -15.39 -3.02 11.62
C ALA A 93 -14.64 -3.13 10.28
N PHE A 94 -15.31 -2.79 9.16
CA PHE A 94 -14.66 -2.77 7.85
C PHE A 94 -13.56 -1.72 7.76
N ALA A 95 -13.76 -0.53 8.30
CA ALA A 95 -12.73 0.51 8.34
C ALA A 95 -11.52 0.06 9.17
N ALA A 96 -11.71 -0.68 10.26
CA ALA A 96 -10.62 -1.26 11.04
C ALA A 96 -9.79 -2.27 10.21
N VAL A 97 -10.45 -3.11 9.41
CA VAL A 97 -9.75 -4.00 8.45
C VAL A 97 -8.94 -3.18 7.45
N GLY A 98 -9.49 -2.08 6.93
CA GLY A 98 -8.78 -1.16 6.04
C GLY A 98 -7.55 -0.53 6.70
N VAL A 99 -7.65 -0.11 7.97
CA VAL A 99 -6.50 0.40 8.75
C VAL A 99 -5.41 -0.66 8.86
N VAL A 100 -5.76 -1.90 9.23
CA VAL A 100 -4.78 -3.00 9.36
C VAL A 100 -4.10 -3.28 8.01
N GLY A 101 -4.86 -3.32 6.92
CA GLY A 101 -4.34 -3.56 5.58
C GLY A 101 -3.40 -2.44 5.12
N SER A 102 -3.82 -1.18 5.27
CA SER A 102 -2.99 -0.03 4.88
C SER A 102 -1.72 0.10 5.74
N LEU A 103 -1.78 -0.19 7.04
CA LEU A 103 -0.60 -0.24 7.91
C LEU A 103 0.35 -1.37 7.49
N TYR A 104 -0.17 -2.54 7.13
CA TYR A 104 0.66 -3.62 6.59
C TYR A 104 1.39 -3.18 5.31
N SER A 105 0.68 -2.56 4.36
CA SER A 105 1.29 -1.99 3.15
C SER A 105 2.38 -0.97 3.49
N LEU A 106 2.13 -0.11 4.46
CA LEU A 106 3.05 0.93 4.95
C LEU A 106 4.35 0.33 5.51
N VAL A 107 4.24 -0.71 6.35
CA VAL A 107 5.40 -1.41 6.91
C VAL A 107 6.22 -2.07 5.81
N VAL A 108 5.58 -2.78 4.87
CA VAL A 108 6.27 -3.44 3.76
C VAL A 108 6.97 -2.41 2.87
N ALA A 109 6.30 -1.29 2.54
CA ALA A 109 6.89 -0.23 1.73
C ALA A 109 8.09 0.44 2.44
N SER A 110 7.99 0.66 3.74
CA SER A 110 9.10 1.20 4.55
C SER A 110 10.30 0.25 4.56
N LEU A 111 10.07 -1.05 4.75
CA LEU A 111 11.14 -2.05 4.70
C LEU A 111 11.79 -2.12 3.32
N GLY A 112 11.00 -2.06 2.24
CA GLY A 112 11.50 -2.03 0.87
C GLY A 112 12.39 -0.81 0.58
N LEU A 113 12.05 0.36 1.16
CA LEU A 113 12.89 1.56 1.08
C LEU A 113 14.17 1.46 1.92
N VAL A 114 14.09 0.86 3.11
CA VAL A 114 15.25 0.75 4.03
C VAL A 114 16.25 -0.28 3.55
N ASN A 115 15.77 -1.46 3.13
CA ASN A 115 16.62 -2.57 2.71
C ASN A 115 17.18 -2.37 1.30
N GLY A 116 16.47 -1.63 0.47
CA GLY A 116 16.82 -1.40 -0.93
C GLY A 116 16.54 -2.60 -1.84
N PRO A 117 16.71 -2.43 -3.15
CA PRO A 117 16.42 -3.48 -4.11
C PRO A 117 17.45 -4.59 -4.12
N THR A 118 17.02 -5.78 -4.50
CA THR A 118 17.90 -6.88 -4.88
C THR A 118 18.43 -6.62 -6.29
N CYS A 119 19.74 -6.68 -6.47
CA CYS A 119 20.38 -6.46 -7.75
C CYS A 119 21.68 -7.27 -7.89
N LEU A 120 22.19 -7.35 -9.11
CA LEU A 120 23.52 -7.86 -9.40
C LEU A 120 24.55 -6.76 -9.12
N PHE A 121 25.43 -6.97 -8.17
CA PHE A 121 26.48 -6.02 -7.80
C PHE A 121 27.85 -6.72 -7.67
N GLU A 122 28.89 -5.94 -7.61
CA GLU A 122 30.27 -6.41 -7.46
C GLU A 122 30.62 -6.45 -5.96
N ASP A 123 30.90 -7.64 -5.46
CA ASP A 123 31.30 -7.86 -4.07
C ASP A 123 32.78 -7.45 -3.84
N SER A 124 33.22 -7.45 -2.59
CA SER A 124 34.57 -7.10 -2.14
C SER A 124 35.67 -7.89 -2.86
N GLU A 125 35.35 -9.11 -3.33
CA GLU A 125 36.22 -9.97 -4.11
C GLU A 125 36.15 -9.72 -5.63
N LYS A 126 35.51 -8.64 -6.08
CA LYS A 126 35.25 -8.31 -7.50
C LYS A 126 34.46 -9.39 -8.26
N GLN A 127 33.70 -10.21 -7.55
CA GLN A 127 32.78 -11.17 -8.15
C GLN A 127 31.38 -10.58 -8.26
N LEU A 128 30.72 -10.87 -9.39
CA LEU A 128 29.33 -10.46 -9.59
C LEU A 128 28.39 -11.39 -8.83
N THR A 129 27.67 -10.87 -7.86
CA THR A 129 26.73 -11.64 -7.04
C THR A 129 25.38 -10.93 -6.94
N TRP A 130 24.32 -11.73 -6.80
CA TRP A 130 22.96 -11.22 -6.55
C TRP A 130 22.75 -11.01 -5.06
N GLY A 131 22.24 -9.85 -4.67
CA GLY A 131 21.92 -9.53 -3.29
C GLY A 131 21.42 -8.11 -3.10
N THR A 132 21.37 -7.68 -1.85
CA THR A 132 20.93 -6.36 -1.42
C THR A 132 22.14 -5.55 -0.90
N PRO A 133 22.85 -4.83 -1.77
CA PRO A 133 24.10 -4.15 -1.39
C PRO A 133 23.89 -3.02 -0.39
N PHE A 134 22.66 -2.53 -0.22
CA PHE A 134 22.31 -1.43 0.67
C PHE A 134 21.92 -1.87 2.09
N MET A 135 21.61 -3.16 2.28
CA MET A 135 21.14 -3.71 3.56
C MET A 135 22.20 -3.70 4.67
N SER A 136 23.49 -3.73 4.32
CA SER A 136 24.58 -3.72 5.30
C SER A 136 24.84 -2.36 5.94
N ASN A 137 24.44 -1.26 5.30
CA ASN A 137 24.62 0.10 5.77
C ASN A 137 23.32 0.61 6.45
N LYS A 138 22.96 -0.02 7.57
CA LYS A 138 21.72 0.29 8.33
C LYS A 138 21.74 1.60 9.13
N GLU A 139 22.58 2.54 8.80
CA GLU A 139 22.53 3.83 9.46
C GLU A 139 21.48 4.73 8.78
N PHE A 140 20.37 4.95 9.50
CA PHE A 140 19.40 6.00 9.21
C PHE A 140 20.10 7.35 9.43
N GLY A 141 20.73 7.85 8.38
CA GLY A 141 21.47 9.10 8.44
C GLY A 141 21.80 9.62 7.04
N ASN A 142 22.66 10.63 6.97
CA ASN A 142 23.12 11.21 5.70
C ASN A 142 23.81 10.23 4.74
N ASP A 143 24.19 9.04 5.23
CA ASP A 143 24.84 7.99 4.44
C ASP A 143 23.87 6.97 3.84
N SER A 144 22.54 7.21 3.95
CA SER A 144 21.53 6.35 3.33
C SER A 144 21.60 6.46 1.81
N TYR A 145 21.57 5.33 1.11
CA TYR A 145 21.55 5.27 -0.37
C TYR A 145 20.39 6.09 -0.98
N LEU A 146 19.31 6.35 -0.21
CA LEU A 146 18.17 7.16 -0.65
C LEU A 146 18.56 8.62 -0.94
N PHE A 147 19.59 9.13 -0.27
CA PHE A 147 20.07 10.50 -0.41
C PHE A 147 21.36 10.63 -1.25
N ASP A 148 21.96 9.49 -1.66
CA ASP A 148 23.15 9.45 -2.51
C ASP A 148 22.88 8.73 -3.83
N PRO A 149 22.45 9.44 -4.88
CA PRO A 149 22.21 8.86 -6.21
C PRO A 149 23.46 8.21 -6.83
N ASN A 150 24.68 8.63 -6.43
CA ASN A 150 25.91 8.06 -6.96
C ASN A 150 26.10 6.60 -6.52
N SER A 151 25.56 6.25 -5.34
CA SER A 151 25.60 4.88 -4.83
C SER A 151 24.75 3.90 -5.64
N TRP A 152 23.78 4.39 -6.42
CA TRP A 152 22.85 3.57 -7.22
C TRP A 152 23.57 2.83 -8.36
N ASN A 153 24.73 3.35 -8.82
CA ASN A 153 25.57 2.71 -9.82
C ASN A 153 26.19 1.39 -9.36
N LYS A 154 26.09 1.04 -8.06
CA LYS A 154 26.52 -0.28 -7.54
C LYS A 154 25.68 -1.41 -8.13
N CYS A 155 24.40 -1.17 -8.42
CA CYS A 155 23.51 -2.12 -9.06
C CYS A 155 23.74 -2.13 -10.58
N LYS A 156 24.26 -3.24 -11.12
CA LYS A 156 24.53 -3.40 -12.56
C LYS A 156 23.34 -3.97 -13.33
N GLN A 157 22.56 -4.84 -12.70
CA GLN A 157 21.35 -5.44 -13.28
C GLN A 157 20.29 -5.68 -12.18
N PRO A 158 18.99 -5.46 -12.44
CA PRO A 158 18.41 -4.79 -13.63
C PRO A 158 18.83 -3.32 -13.76
N GLU A 159 18.81 -2.78 -14.98
CA GLU A 159 19.09 -1.34 -15.19
C GLU A 159 18.06 -0.49 -14.45
N ASN A 160 18.52 0.57 -13.78
CA ASN A 160 17.70 1.54 -13.03
C ASN A 160 16.80 0.91 -11.94
N VAL A 161 17.11 -0.31 -11.48
CA VAL A 161 16.30 -1.01 -10.47
C VAL A 161 16.18 -0.22 -9.16
N VAL A 162 17.21 0.52 -8.77
CA VAL A 162 17.20 1.32 -7.53
C VAL A 162 16.17 2.44 -7.63
N GLU A 163 16.23 3.23 -8.71
CA GLU A 163 15.29 4.31 -8.96
C GLU A 163 13.85 3.79 -9.05
N PHE A 164 13.64 2.71 -9.80
CA PHE A 164 12.35 2.06 -9.96
C PHE A 164 11.76 1.62 -8.61
N ASN A 165 12.53 0.97 -7.76
CA ASN A 165 12.09 0.54 -6.42
C ASN A 165 11.81 1.73 -5.50
N VAL A 166 12.71 2.71 -5.46
CA VAL A 166 12.55 3.90 -4.61
C VAL A 166 11.27 4.65 -4.97
N ILE A 167 11.00 4.86 -6.26
CA ILE A 167 9.78 5.55 -6.72
C ILE A 167 8.53 4.77 -6.31
N LEU A 168 8.45 3.48 -6.64
CA LEU A 168 7.25 2.68 -6.40
C LEU A 168 6.97 2.45 -4.92
N PHE A 169 7.99 2.16 -4.11
CA PHE A 169 7.81 2.03 -2.66
C PHE A 169 7.47 3.37 -1.99
N SER A 170 8.01 4.49 -2.48
CA SER A 170 7.62 5.83 -1.99
C SER A 170 6.15 6.13 -2.30
N ILE A 171 5.68 5.78 -3.50
CA ILE A 171 4.26 5.91 -3.85
C ILE A 171 3.40 5.02 -2.94
N LEU A 172 3.77 3.75 -2.74
CA LEU A 172 3.05 2.84 -1.84
C LEU A 172 3.00 3.36 -0.39
N LEU A 173 4.08 3.97 0.07
CA LEU A 173 4.15 4.57 1.40
C LEU A 173 3.16 5.73 1.54
N VAL A 174 3.13 6.64 0.56
CA VAL A 174 2.17 7.77 0.55
C VAL A 174 0.73 7.27 0.45
N LEU A 175 0.45 6.28 -0.43
CA LEU A 175 -0.87 5.68 -0.55
C LEU A 175 -1.31 5.04 0.78
N GLY A 176 -0.43 4.26 1.43
CA GLY A 176 -0.74 3.62 2.71
C GLY A 176 -1.03 4.63 3.82
N ILE A 177 -0.34 5.77 3.87
CA ILE A 177 -0.64 6.86 4.81
C ILE A 177 -2.04 7.42 4.55
N LEU A 178 -2.35 7.76 3.30
CA LEU A 178 -3.65 8.33 2.93
C LEU A 178 -4.80 7.36 3.22
N GLU A 179 -4.64 6.08 2.89
CA GLU A 179 -5.62 5.02 3.18
C GLU A 179 -5.85 4.84 4.68
N THR A 180 -4.77 4.82 5.47
CA THR A 180 -4.84 4.73 6.93
C THR A 180 -5.62 5.90 7.52
N LEU A 181 -5.32 7.12 7.10
CA LEU A 181 -6.03 8.31 7.55
C LEU A 181 -7.51 8.28 7.18
N LEU A 182 -7.85 7.95 5.93
CA LEU A 182 -9.23 7.88 5.48
C LEU A 182 -10.03 6.79 6.23
N CYS A 183 -9.44 5.62 6.44
CA CYS A 183 -10.08 4.55 7.20
C CYS A 183 -10.25 4.93 8.69
N ALA A 184 -9.27 5.58 9.31
CA ALA A 184 -9.36 6.09 10.67
C ALA A 184 -10.47 7.16 10.80
N PHE A 185 -10.54 8.10 9.86
CA PHE A 185 -11.64 9.07 9.81
C PHE A 185 -13.01 8.41 9.66
N GLN A 186 -13.09 7.33 8.87
CA GLN A 186 -14.34 6.57 8.74
C GLN A 186 -14.73 5.88 10.05
N MET A 187 -13.81 5.37 10.84
CA MET A 187 -14.11 4.80 12.16
C MET A 187 -14.77 5.85 13.06
N ILE A 188 -14.21 7.06 13.12
CA ILE A 188 -14.76 8.19 13.88
C ILE A 188 -16.15 8.58 13.34
N ASN A 189 -16.28 8.73 12.01
CA ASN A 189 -17.54 9.04 11.36
C ASN A 189 -18.61 7.97 11.61
N GLY A 190 -18.23 6.70 11.63
CA GLY A 190 -19.08 5.56 11.94
C GLY A 190 -19.61 5.62 13.38
N LEU A 191 -18.75 5.95 14.35
CA LEU A 191 -19.13 6.15 15.76
C LEU A 191 -20.21 7.24 15.89
N PHE A 192 -19.98 8.41 15.28
CA PHE A 192 -20.97 9.48 15.27
C PHE A 192 -22.27 9.07 14.57
N GLY A 193 -22.17 8.27 13.50
CA GLY A 193 -23.34 7.74 12.79
C GLY A 193 -24.16 6.76 13.63
N CYS A 194 -23.50 5.96 14.49
CA CYS A 194 -24.17 5.04 15.42
C CYS A 194 -24.87 5.80 16.56
N LEU A 195 -24.22 6.80 17.15
CA LEU A 195 -24.72 7.53 18.32
C LEU A 195 -25.81 8.55 17.94
N CYS A 196 -25.53 9.38 16.91
CA CYS A 196 -26.38 10.49 16.52
C CYS A 196 -27.37 10.14 15.38
N GLY A 197 -27.20 8.99 14.74
CA GLY A 197 -27.96 8.58 13.55
C GLY A 197 -27.47 9.24 12.25
N THR A 198 -27.90 8.69 11.14
CA THR A 198 -27.60 9.24 9.80
C THR A 198 -28.60 10.35 9.46
N CYS A 199 -28.15 11.40 8.78
CA CYS A 199 -29.03 12.46 8.24
C CYS A 199 -29.85 11.96 7.02
N GLY A 200 -30.55 10.84 7.17
CA GLY A 200 -31.56 10.40 6.20
C GLY A 200 -32.84 11.14 6.47
N LYS A 201 -33.44 11.79 5.48
CA LYS A 201 -34.83 12.27 5.59
C LYS A 201 -35.68 11.07 5.99
N LYS A 202 -36.31 11.11 7.16
CA LYS A 202 -37.45 10.24 7.49
C LYS A 202 -38.40 10.31 6.30
N GLY A 203 -38.48 9.25 5.50
CA GLY A 203 -39.51 9.09 4.52
C GLY A 203 -40.84 9.22 5.28
N ARG A 204 -41.60 10.22 4.95
CA ARG A 204 -42.99 10.40 5.39
C ARG A 204 -43.72 9.14 4.92
N GLN A 205 -43.90 8.18 5.82
CA GLN A 205 -44.92 7.14 5.62
C GLN A 205 -46.25 7.84 5.75
N ALA A 206 -46.92 8.03 4.64
CA ALA A 206 -48.35 8.27 4.54
C ALA A 206 -48.98 6.99 4.02
#